data_97deb856ed25befd12f848c6fa57b7e1
#
_entry.id   97deb856ed25befd12f848c6fa57b7e1
#
_cell.length_a   1.000
_cell.length_b   1.000
_cell.length_c   1.000
_cell.angle_alpha   90.00
_cell.angle_beta   90.00
_cell.angle_gamma   90.00
#
_symmetry.space_group_name_H-M   'P 1'
#
loop_
_entity.id
_entity.type
_entity.pdbx_description
1 polymer ?
#
loop_
_entity_poly.entity_id
_entity_poly.type
_entity_poly.pdbx_seq_one_letter_code
_entity_poly.pdbx_strand_id
1 'polypeptide(L)'
;MATYKAHFKTALGQHEIVLDCKVAADLVVGQLCKLSSGSLTASASATAVAGDYIIAQSDMTMEYGHVPVENRNYAYSPKVAASTTNKKVAVFAVTDVSDVYTSTI
;
A
#
# COMPACT_ATOMS: atom_id res chain seq x y z
N MET A 1 14.11 -10.37 0.59
CA MET A 1 13.77 -9.57 1.77
C MET A 1 12.29 -9.75 2.06
N ALA A 2 11.94 -9.98 3.32
CA ALA A 2 10.55 -10.16 3.70
C ALA A 2 9.80 -8.84 3.61
N THR A 3 8.54 -8.90 3.23
CA THR A 3 7.62 -7.77 3.22
C THR A 3 6.43 -8.09 4.11
N TYR A 4 5.74 -7.08 4.55
CA TYR A 4 4.73 -7.22 5.59
C TYR A 4 3.45 -6.51 5.21
N LYS A 5 2.32 -7.15 5.53
CA LYS A 5 1.01 -6.50 5.56
C LYS A 5 0.77 -5.97 6.95
N ALA A 6 0.01 -4.90 7.05
CA ALA A 6 -0.40 -4.35 8.33
C ALA A 6 -1.91 -4.19 8.35
N HIS A 7 -2.47 -4.37 9.54
CA HIS A 7 -3.92 -4.31 9.76
C HIS A 7 -4.19 -3.45 10.98
N PHE A 8 -5.28 -2.70 10.93
CA PHE A 8 -5.75 -1.98 12.09
C PHE A 8 -6.60 -2.91 12.96
N LYS A 9 -6.42 -2.81 14.26
CA LYS A 9 -7.25 -3.56 15.21
C LYS A 9 -8.64 -2.96 15.34
N THR A 10 -8.75 -1.65 15.10
CA THR A 10 -10.04 -0.95 15.14
C THR A 10 -10.16 -0.03 13.92
N ALA A 11 -11.40 0.32 13.59
CA ALA A 11 -11.63 1.26 12.48
C ALA A 11 -11.23 2.70 12.81
N LEU A 12 -11.02 3.01 14.08
CA LEU A 12 -10.69 4.37 14.51
C LEU A 12 -9.32 4.83 14.00
N GLY A 13 -8.41 3.89 13.74
CA GLY A 13 -7.09 4.21 13.24
C GLY A 13 -7.01 4.39 11.73
N GLN A 14 -8.10 4.15 11.01
CA GLN A 14 -8.08 4.16 9.55
C GLN A 14 -8.33 5.55 9.00
N HIS A 15 -7.26 6.30 8.81
CA HIS A 15 -7.32 7.62 8.19
C HIS A 15 -6.71 7.55 6.80
N GLU A 16 -7.58 7.48 5.79
CA GLU A 16 -7.11 7.41 4.40
C GLU A 16 -6.71 8.78 3.92
N ILE A 17 -5.53 8.86 3.35
CA ILE A 17 -4.98 10.08 2.75
C ILE A 17 -4.42 9.75 1.38
N VAL A 18 -4.15 10.79 0.60
CA VAL A 18 -3.51 10.63 -0.72
C VAL A 18 -2.12 11.24 -0.66
N LEU A 19 -1.12 10.42 -0.99
CA LEU A 19 0.24 10.88 -1.15
C LEU A 19 0.53 11.14 -2.63
N ASP A 20 1.30 12.18 -2.90
CA ASP A 20 1.80 12.48 -4.24
C ASP A 20 3.30 12.19 -4.23
N CYS A 21 3.67 11.00 -4.66
CA CYS A 21 5.03 10.49 -4.50
C CYS A 21 5.39 9.50 -5.59
N LYS A 22 6.68 9.20 -5.68
CA LYS A 22 7.18 8.11 -6.51
C LYS A 22 6.96 6.79 -5.78
N VAL A 23 7.00 5.70 -6.52
CA VAL A 23 6.87 4.35 -5.95
C VAL A 23 8.07 3.53 -6.41
N ALA A 24 8.88 3.07 -5.46
CA ALA A 24 10.15 2.43 -5.76
C ALA A 24 9.99 1.05 -6.39
N ALA A 25 8.96 0.30 -6.00
CA ALA A 25 8.68 -1.03 -6.53
C ALA A 25 7.19 -1.27 -6.40
N ASP A 26 6.67 -2.32 -7.07
CA ASP A 26 5.26 -2.66 -6.97
C ASP A 26 4.89 -2.95 -5.51
N LEU A 27 3.79 -2.39 -5.06
CA LEU A 27 3.27 -2.57 -3.70
C LEU A 27 1.85 -3.12 -3.78
N VAL A 28 1.52 -4.04 -2.91
CA VAL A 28 0.16 -4.62 -2.87
C VAL A 28 -0.70 -3.89 -1.85
N VAL A 29 -2.02 -3.97 -2.02
CA VAL A 29 -2.94 -3.38 -1.06
C VAL A 29 -2.78 -4.06 0.29
N GLY A 30 -2.69 -3.25 1.34
CA GLY A 30 -2.45 -3.72 2.69
C GLY A 30 -0.98 -3.78 3.10
N GLN A 31 -0.06 -3.52 2.17
CA GLN A 31 1.37 -3.61 2.47
C GLN A 31 1.84 -2.43 3.32
N LEU A 32 2.68 -2.73 4.29
CA LEU A 32 3.32 -1.72 5.14
C LEU A 32 4.46 -1.07 4.37
N CYS A 33 4.45 0.25 4.33
CA CYS A 33 5.37 1.04 3.51
C CYS A 33 5.95 2.21 4.29
N LYS A 34 7.07 2.72 3.79
CA LYS A 34 7.71 3.93 4.31
C LYS A 34 7.89 4.92 3.18
N LEU A 35 7.75 6.20 3.49
CA LEU A 35 8.04 7.28 2.56
C LEU A 35 9.47 7.78 2.84
N SER A 36 10.34 7.67 1.86
CA SER A 36 11.73 8.07 2.00
C SER A 36 12.15 8.84 0.76
N SER A 37 12.62 10.06 0.96
CA SER A 37 13.10 10.93 -0.13
C SER A 37 12.08 11.09 -1.26
N GLY A 38 10.81 11.22 -0.90
CA GLY A 38 9.74 11.38 -1.88
C GLY A 38 9.33 10.09 -2.59
N SER A 39 9.84 8.95 -2.16
CA SER A 39 9.56 7.67 -2.78
C SER A 39 8.96 6.71 -1.75
N LEU A 40 7.87 6.06 -2.11
CA LEU A 40 7.20 5.09 -1.25
C LEU A 40 7.85 3.72 -1.46
N THR A 41 8.32 3.12 -0.36
CA THR A 41 9.03 1.85 -0.39
C THR A 41 8.42 0.86 0.58
N ALA A 42 8.56 -0.44 0.28
CA ALA A 42 8.11 -1.48 1.19
C ALA A 42 8.91 -1.43 2.49
N SER A 43 8.22 -1.59 3.62
CA SER A 43 8.91 -1.73 4.90
C SER A 43 9.53 -3.12 5.00
N ALA A 44 10.79 -3.17 5.40
CA ALA A 44 11.48 -4.43 5.66
C ALA A 44 11.36 -4.85 7.13
N SER A 45 10.72 -4.03 7.96
CA SER A 45 10.56 -4.30 9.39
C SER A 45 9.17 -4.84 9.68
N ALA A 46 9.12 -5.87 10.51
CA ALA A 46 7.85 -6.41 11.00
C ALA A 46 7.18 -5.49 12.02
N THR A 47 7.87 -4.45 12.49
CA THR A 47 7.35 -3.54 13.49
C THR A 47 6.99 -2.23 12.80
N ALA A 48 5.70 -1.87 12.83
CA ALA A 48 5.24 -0.59 12.33
C ALA A 48 5.64 0.53 13.31
N VAL A 49 5.96 1.69 12.76
CA VAL A 49 6.23 2.88 13.57
C VAL A 49 5.34 4.01 13.12
N ALA A 50 5.12 4.99 13.99
CA ALA A 50 4.34 6.17 13.62
C ALA A 50 5.02 6.86 12.44
N GLY A 51 4.23 7.23 11.44
CA GLY A 51 4.74 7.80 10.20
C GLY A 51 4.86 6.79 9.05
N ASP A 52 4.66 5.51 9.32
CA ASP A 52 4.52 4.52 8.26
C ASP A 52 3.17 4.63 7.57
N TYR A 53 3.03 3.95 6.44
CA TYR A 53 1.81 3.97 5.65
C TYR A 53 1.41 2.54 5.27
N ILE A 54 0.12 2.36 5.06
CA ILE A 54 -0.44 1.08 4.59
C ILE A 54 -1.19 1.39 3.31
N ILE A 55 -0.94 0.64 2.25
CA ILE A 55 -1.60 0.86 0.96
C ILE A 55 -3.09 0.59 1.12
N ALA A 56 -3.90 1.60 0.82
CA ALA A 56 -5.34 1.54 0.98
C ALA A 56 -6.06 1.10 -0.28
N GLN A 57 -5.59 1.55 -1.46
CA GLN A 57 -6.24 1.25 -2.73
C GLN A 57 -5.20 1.02 -3.81
N SER A 58 -5.56 0.15 -4.76
CA SER A 58 -4.72 -0.08 -5.93
C SER A 58 -4.96 1.01 -6.97
N ASP A 59 -4.02 1.15 -7.89
CA ASP A 59 -4.15 2.05 -9.03
C ASP A 59 -4.63 1.32 -10.30
N MET A 60 -5.09 0.09 -10.16
CA MET A 60 -5.46 -0.76 -11.28
C MET A 60 -6.93 -0.70 -11.66
N THR A 61 -7.73 0.05 -10.92
CA THR A 61 -9.19 0.04 -11.11
C THR A 61 -9.61 0.49 -12.50
N MET A 62 -8.92 1.45 -13.07
CA MET A 62 -9.29 1.96 -14.40
C MET A 62 -9.02 0.95 -15.51
N GLU A 63 -8.05 0.08 -15.33
CA GLU A 63 -7.70 -0.90 -16.34
C GLU A 63 -8.71 -2.05 -16.42
N TYR A 64 -9.43 -2.28 -15.35
CA TYR A 64 -10.44 -3.34 -15.31
C TYR A 64 -11.52 -3.16 -16.37
N GLY A 65 -11.90 -1.95 -16.64
CA GLY A 65 -12.96 -1.68 -17.61
C GLY A 65 -12.62 -2.14 -19.00
N HIS A 66 -11.36 -2.40 -19.28
CA HIS A 66 -10.87 -2.77 -20.61
C HIS A 66 -10.41 -4.21 -20.69
N VAL A 67 -10.47 -4.98 -19.61
CA VAL A 67 -10.01 -6.36 -19.56
C VAL A 67 -11.21 -7.28 -19.85
N PRO A 68 -11.10 -8.22 -20.82
CA PRO A 68 -12.17 -9.20 -21.06
C PRO A 68 -12.50 -9.98 -19.79
N VAL A 69 -13.77 -10.33 -19.63
CA VAL A 69 -14.24 -11.02 -18.43
C VAL A 69 -13.46 -12.29 -18.16
N GLU A 70 -13.17 -13.06 -19.19
CA GLU A 70 -12.43 -14.31 -19.07
C GLU A 70 -11.00 -14.12 -18.58
N ASN A 71 -10.46 -12.92 -18.68
CA ASN A 71 -9.10 -12.61 -18.22
C ASN A 71 -9.04 -11.92 -16.86
N ARG A 72 -10.17 -11.45 -16.36
CA ARG A 72 -10.19 -10.69 -15.10
C ARG A 72 -9.85 -11.52 -13.88
N ASN A 73 -10.10 -12.81 -13.97
CA ASN A 73 -9.91 -13.71 -12.84
C ASN A 73 -8.50 -14.27 -12.75
N TYR A 74 -7.65 -13.92 -13.68
CA TYR A 74 -6.29 -14.46 -13.72
C TYR A 74 -5.31 -13.46 -13.18
N ALA A 75 -4.44 -13.93 -12.35
CA ALA A 75 -3.22 -13.25 -11.95
C ALA A 75 -3.37 -11.78 -11.57
N TYR A 76 -4.58 -11.24 -11.46
CA TYR A 76 -4.75 -9.87 -11.03
C TYR A 76 -4.59 -9.78 -9.52
N SER A 77 -3.64 -8.99 -9.08
CA SER A 77 -3.47 -8.64 -7.67
C SER A 77 -3.61 -7.13 -7.54
N PRO A 78 -4.48 -6.64 -6.65
CA PRO A 78 -4.55 -5.21 -6.41
C PRO A 78 -3.19 -4.69 -6.00
N LYS A 79 -2.66 -3.78 -6.79
CA LYS A 79 -1.34 -3.25 -6.54
C LYS A 79 -1.22 -1.80 -6.95
N VAL A 80 -0.18 -1.15 -6.41
CA VAL A 80 0.30 0.14 -6.85
C VAL A 80 1.58 -0.13 -7.63
N ALA A 81 1.58 0.22 -8.91
CA ALA A 81 2.72 -0.04 -9.77
C ALA A 81 3.88 0.91 -9.47
N ALA A 82 5.10 0.41 -9.61
CA ALA A 82 6.30 1.22 -9.49
C ALA A 82 6.25 2.41 -10.45
N SER A 83 6.74 3.55 -10.01
CA SER A 83 6.75 4.75 -10.83
C SER A 83 7.96 5.61 -10.49
N THR A 84 8.67 6.06 -11.53
CA THR A 84 9.78 6.99 -11.37
C THR A 84 9.32 8.44 -11.36
N THR A 85 8.04 8.69 -11.62
CA THR A 85 7.43 10.01 -11.53
C THR A 85 6.41 10.01 -10.40
N ASN A 86 6.08 11.20 -9.91
CA ASN A 86 5.08 11.30 -8.85
C ASN A 86 3.72 10.85 -9.36
N LYS A 87 3.02 10.12 -8.51
CA LYS A 87 1.65 9.70 -8.75
C LYS A 87 0.89 9.75 -7.44
N LYS A 88 -0.42 9.77 -7.52
CA LYS A 88 -1.27 9.81 -6.33
C LYS A 88 -1.53 8.40 -5.83
N VAL A 89 -1.26 8.18 -4.57
CA VAL A 89 -1.39 6.88 -3.93
C VAL A 89 -2.27 7.03 -2.69
N ALA A 90 -3.33 6.26 -2.61
CA ALA A 90 -4.20 6.26 -1.43
C ALA A 90 -3.61 5.32 -0.39
N VAL A 91 -3.40 5.84 0.80
CA VAL A 91 -2.79 5.10 1.91
C VAL A 91 -3.52 5.41 3.21
N PHE A 92 -3.35 4.50 4.18
CA PHE A 92 -3.70 4.79 5.57
C PHE A 92 -2.43 5.20 6.31
N ALA A 93 -2.49 6.30 7.04
CA ALA A 93 -1.37 6.75 7.86
C ALA A 93 -1.36 5.97 9.17
N VAL A 94 -0.20 5.49 9.57
CA VAL A 94 -0.01 4.85 10.87
C VAL A 94 0.31 5.95 11.89
N THR A 95 -0.61 6.19 12.80
CA THR A 95 -0.43 7.21 13.84
C THR A 95 -0.31 6.59 15.23
N ASP A 96 -1.05 5.53 15.49
CA ASP A 96 -1.02 4.81 16.77
C ASP A 96 -0.61 3.37 16.51
N VAL A 97 0.64 3.07 16.81
CA VAL A 97 1.20 1.74 16.52
C VAL A 97 0.56 0.65 17.38
N SER A 98 -0.05 1.01 18.51
CA SER A 98 -0.74 0.01 19.35
C SER A 98 -2.01 -0.52 18.69
N ASP A 99 -2.56 0.19 17.70
CA ASP A 99 -3.75 -0.22 16.95
C ASP A 99 -3.40 -1.01 15.70
N VAL A 100 -2.13 -1.30 15.46
CA VAL A 100 -1.66 -1.93 14.23
C VAL A 100 -0.93 -3.22 14.56
N TYR A 101 -1.22 -4.27 13.81
CA TYR A 101 -0.43 -5.50 13.86
C TYR A 101 0.00 -5.88 12.44
N THR A 102 1.09 -6.62 12.34
CA THR A 102 1.68 -6.98 11.05
C THR A 102 1.72 -8.48 10.88
N SER A 103 1.75 -8.89 9.61
CA SER A 103 1.96 -10.28 9.22
C SER A 103 2.83 -10.30 7.97
N THR A 104 3.54 -11.40 7.76
CA THR A 104 4.35 -11.57 6.54
C THR A 104 3.44 -11.77 5.33
N ILE A 105 3.82 -11.15 4.25
CA ILE A 105 3.16 -11.37 2.96
C ILE A 105 3.59 -12.71 2.37
#